data_7c3126ace647aac11a3c8517a7efee3c
#
_entry.id   7c3126ace647aac11a3c8517a7efee3c
#
_cell.length_a   1.000
_cell.length_b   1.000
_cell.length_c   1.000
_cell.angle_alpha   90.00
_cell.angle_beta   90.00
_cell.angle_gamma   90.00
#
_symmetry.space_group_name_H-M   'P 1'
#
loop_
_entity.id
_entity.type
_entity.pdbx_description
1 polymer ?
#
loop_
_entity_poly.entity_id
_entity_poly.type
_entity_poly.pdbx_seq_one_letter_code
_entity_poly.pdbx_strand_id
1 'polypeptide(L)'
;MNNKKIMVLLVLLVAVVGFTMASVSAASTQSKTFTVKDNSIVTKSLDKGDKISVYYTSNFSPQYNMKRFLAVTCYGFDIDPNYHKISKVKVYLKNKNKKTVVRTYDTAAGGKIIKVSSKETPYKAVVYYKTYKNKLVF
;
A
#
# COMPACT_ATOMS: atom_id res chain seq x y z
N MET A 1 37.79 -3.72 6.41
CA MET A 1 36.41 -3.80 6.73
C MET A 1 35.80 -2.46 7.14
N ASN A 2 36.45 -1.78 8.01
CA ASN A 2 35.95 -0.47 8.41
C ASN A 2 35.84 0.47 7.23
N ASN A 3 36.62 0.26 6.21
CA ASN A 3 36.57 1.08 5.02
C ASN A 3 35.22 0.96 4.33
N LYS A 4 34.65 -0.23 4.36
CA LYS A 4 33.34 -0.41 3.75
C LYS A 4 32.29 0.39 4.48
N LYS A 5 32.33 0.39 5.79
CA LYS A 5 31.38 1.16 6.57
C LYS A 5 31.55 2.65 6.32
N ILE A 6 32.79 3.08 6.24
CA ILE A 6 33.07 4.47 5.95
C ILE A 6 32.56 4.84 4.58
N MET A 7 32.77 3.99 3.61
CA MET A 7 32.28 4.24 2.27
C MET A 7 30.78 4.33 2.23
N VAL A 8 30.11 3.45 2.95
CA VAL A 8 28.65 3.50 3.02
C VAL A 8 28.20 4.82 3.62
N LEU A 9 28.87 5.27 4.68
CA LEU A 9 28.54 6.53 5.28
C LEU A 9 28.73 7.69 4.32
N LEU A 10 29.81 7.67 3.58
CA LEU A 10 30.08 8.71 2.60
C LEU A 10 29.00 8.72 1.52
N VAL A 11 28.62 7.56 1.06
CA VAL A 11 27.56 7.46 0.07
C VAL A 11 26.27 8.02 0.65
N LEU A 12 25.98 7.70 1.88
CA LEU A 12 24.79 8.22 2.52
C LEU A 12 24.83 9.73 2.64
N LEU A 13 25.99 10.28 2.97
CA LEU A 13 26.11 11.72 3.06
C LEU A 13 25.88 12.37 1.72
N VAL A 14 26.43 11.82 0.67
CA VAL A 14 26.21 12.33 -0.67
C VAL A 14 24.73 12.26 -1.00
N ALA A 15 24.11 11.13 -0.66
CA ALA A 15 22.69 10.98 -0.91
C ALA A 15 21.88 12.00 -0.13
N VAL A 16 22.27 12.29 1.09
CA VAL A 16 21.59 13.30 1.89
C VAL A 16 21.65 14.65 1.22
N VAL A 17 22.81 15.00 0.72
CA VAL A 17 22.94 16.27 0.00
C VAL A 17 22.02 16.29 -1.21
N GLY A 18 21.96 15.19 -1.93
CA GLY A 18 21.04 15.09 -3.04
C GLY A 18 19.58 15.18 -2.60
N PHE A 19 19.29 14.71 -1.40
CA PHE A 19 17.93 14.72 -0.89
C PHE A 19 17.37 16.10 -0.70
N THR A 20 18.19 17.05 -0.36
CA THR A 20 17.66 18.39 -0.19
C THR A 20 16.98 18.86 -1.45
N MET A 21 17.39 18.33 -2.58
CA MET A 21 16.80 18.67 -3.87
C MET A 21 15.49 17.91 -4.08
N ALA A 22 15.48 16.67 -3.65
CA ALA A 22 14.34 15.79 -3.85
C ALA A 22 13.40 15.78 -2.64
N SER A 23 13.69 16.55 -1.65
CA SER A 23 12.99 16.51 -0.37
C SER A 23 11.52 16.84 -0.49
N VAL A 24 11.11 17.38 -1.60
CA VAL A 24 9.71 17.70 -1.81
C VAL A 24 8.91 16.51 -2.29
N SER A 25 9.56 15.42 -2.63
CA SER A 25 8.85 14.33 -3.24
C SER A 25 8.09 13.52 -2.20
N ALA A 26 8.61 12.47 -1.71
CA ALA A 26 7.85 11.56 -0.89
C ALA A 26 8.54 11.32 0.43
N ALA A 27 7.75 11.15 1.45
CA ALA A 27 8.24 10.64 2.72
C ALA A 27 8.58 9.16 2.58
N SER A 28 9.05 8.57 3.66
CA SER A 28 9.30 7.15 3.72
C SER A 28 8.02 6.36 3.47
N THR A 29 8.19 5.14 3.01
CA THR A 29 7.08 4.22 2.85
C THR A 29 6.59 3.76 4.22
N GLN A 30 5.29 3.76 4.40
CA GLN A 30 4.62 3.27 5.58
C GLN A 30 3.71 2.12 5.22
N SER A 31 3.20 1.41 6.20
CA SER A 31 2.29 0.32 5.94
C SER A 31 1.23 0.18 7.01
N LYS A 32 0.10 -0.41 6.62
CA LYS A 32 -0.98 -0.82 7.51
C LYS A 32 -1.33 -2.26 7.22
N THR A 33 -1.59 -3.03 8.26
CA THR A 33 -1.97 -4.43 8.16
C THR A 33 -3.46 -4.57 8.37
N PHE A 34 -4.11 -5.33 7.50
CA PHE A 34 -5.55 -5.54 7.53
C PHE A 34 -5.83 -7.02 7.64
N THR A 35 -6.77 -7.37 8.51
CA THR A 35 -7.33 -8.72 8.54
C THR A 35 -8.36 -8.82 7.41
N VAL A 36 -8.30 -9.90 6.64
CA VAL A 36 -9.18 -10.08 5.49
C VAL A 36 -10.14 -11.23 5.79
N LYS A 37 -11.43 -10.95 5.65
CA LYS A 37 -12.49 -11.93 5.80
C LYS A 37 -13.47 -11.77 4.66
N ASP A 38 -14.14 -12.87 4.32
CA ASP A 38 -15.12 -12.86 3.24
C ASP A 38 -16.28 -11.90 3.57
N ASN A 39 -16.68 -11.12 2.57
CA ASN A 39 -17.77 -10.14 2.67
C ASN A 39 -17.52 -9.11 3.76
N SER A 40 -16.28 -8.72 3.95
CA SER A 40 -15.90 -7.80 5.01
C SER A 40 -15.05 -6.68 4.45
N ILE A 41 -15.29 -5.49 5.00
CA ILE A 41 -14.47 -4.31 4.71
C ILE A 41 -13.83 -3.85 6.01
N VAL A 42 -12.54 -3.56 5.95
CA VAL A 42 -11.81 -3.01 7.08
C VAL A 42 -11.22 -1.68 6.64
N THR A 43 -11.47 -0.66 7.42
CA THR A 43 -10.99 0.69 7.13
C THR A 43 -10.10 1.17 8.26
N LYS A 44 -8.95 1.72 7.90
CA LYS A 44 -8.02 2.30 8.87
C LYS A 44 -7.68 3.73 8.46
N SER A 45 -7.66 4.60 9.44
CA SER A 45 -7.35 6.01 9.22
C SER A 45 -5.85 6.21 9.13
N LEU A 46 -5.46 7.07 8.23
CA LEU A 46 -4.11 7.60 8.16
C LEU A 46 -4.12 9.00 8.77
N ASP A 47 -2.97 9.63 8.80
CA ASP A 47 -2.94 11.03 9.19
C ASP A 47 -3.60 11.89 8.10
N LYS A 48 -3.91 13.12 8.44
CA LYS A 48 -4.47 14.11 7.51
C LYS A 48 -5.85 13.75 6.94
N GLY A 49 -6.57 12.86 7.61
CA GLY A 49 -7.94 12.56 7.21
C GLY A 49 -8.08 11.50 6.13
N ASP A 50 -7.00 11.01 5.58
CA ASP A 50 -7.05 9.94 4.60
C ASP A 50 -7.33 8.61 5.27
N LYS A 51 -7.90 7.69 4.50
CA LYS A 51 -8.24 6.34 4.99
C LYS A 51 -7.89 5.32 3.92
N ILE A 52 -7.53 4.13 4.38
CA ILE A 52 -7.35 2.97 3.50
C ILE A 52 -8.41 1.96 3.87
N SER A 53 -9.11 1.46 2.87
CA SER A 53 -10.09 0.38 3.03
C SER A 53 -9.63 -0.83 2.25
N VAL A 54 -9.82 -1.99 2.86
CA VAL A 54 -9.59 -3.28 2.21
C VAL A 54 -10.88 -4.06 2.28
N TYR A 55 -11.42 -4.41 1.13
CA TYR A 55 -12.67 -5.16 1.01
C TYR A 55 -12.40 -6.44 0.25
N TYR A 56 -12.87 -7.55 0.77
CA TYR A 56 -12.80 -8.84 0.10
C TYR A 56 -14.17 -9.49 0.06
N THR A 57 -14.51 -10.05 -1.08
CA THR A 57 -15.68 -10.91 -1.19
C THR A 57 -15.39 -12.07 -2.15
N SER A 58 -15.93 -13.22 -1.83
CA SER A 58 -15.92 -14.36 -2.73
C SER A 58 -17.15 -14.37 -3.63
N ASN A 59 -18.10 -13.51 -3.37
CA ASN A 59 -19.34 -13.40 -4.12
C ASN A 59 -19.19 -12.47 -5.31
N PHE A 60 -20.09 -12.62 -6.27
CA PHE A 60 -20.12 -11.70 -7.41
C PHE A 60 -20.57 -10.31 -6.96
N SER A 61 -19.87 -9.30 -7.44
CA SER A 61 -20.22 -7.91 -7.20
C SER A 61 -20.63 -7.26 -8.52
N PRO A 62 -21.86 -6.81 -8.66
CA PRO A 62 -22.28 -6.08 -9.88
C PRO A 62 -21.46 -4.80 -10.07
N GLN A 63 -21.06 -4.16 -9.00
CA GLN A 63 -20.30 -2.92 -9.05
C GLN A 63 -18.97 -3.10 -9.76
N TYR A 64 -18.28 -4.22 -9.50
CA TYR A 64 -16.99 -4.48 -10.09
C TYR A 64 -17.05 -5.52 -11.21
N ASN A 65 -18.22 -6.09 -11.44
CA ASN A 65 -18.44 -7.11 -12.47
C ASN A 65 -17.46 -8.27 -12.33
N MET A 66 -17.22 -8.72 -11.11
CA MET A 66 -16.34 -9.85 -10.84
C MET A 66 -16.65 -10.46 -9.49
N LYS A 67 -16.19 -11.67 -9.28
CA LYS A 67 -16.27 -12.35 -7.99
C LYS A 67 -14.87 -12.72 -7.53
N ARG A 68 -14.73 -12.98 -6.23
CA ARG A 68 -13.47 -13.35 -5.60
C ARG A 68 -12.40 -12.29 -5.87
N PHE A 69 -12.63 -11.13 -5.33
CA PHE A 69 -11.67 -10.04 -5.50
C PHE A 69 -11.43 -9.31 -4.18
N LEU A 70 -10.28 -8.69 -4.12
CA LEU A 70 -9.89 -7.85 -3.00
C LEU A 70 -9.67 -6.45 -3.55
N ALA A 71 -10.40 -5.50 -2.99
CA ALA A 71 -10.30 -4.10 -3.41
C ALA A 71 -9.61 -3.30 -2.31
N VAL A 72 -8.52 -2.64 -2.68
CA VAL A 72 -7.77 -1.77 -1.77
C VAL A 72 -7.94 -0.35 -2.29
N THR A 73 -8.38 0.54 -1.43
CA THR A 73 -8.67 1.92 -1.82
C THR A 73 -8.11 2.88 -0.79
N CYS A 74 -7.45 3.92 -1.26
CA CYS A 74 -7.03 5.03 -0.41
C CYS A 74 -7.85 6.25 -0.82
N TYR A 75 -8.49 6.89 0.15
CA TYR A 75 -9.34 8.05 -0.12
C TYR A 75 -9.29 9.03 1.05
N GLY A 76 -9.65 10.27 0.77
CA GLY A 76 -9.66 11.32 1.78
C GLY A 76 -10.16 12.62 1.21
N PHE A 77 -10.00 13.69 1.98
CA PHE A 77 -10.40 15.02 1.56
C PHE A 77 -9.24 15.72 0.85
N ASP A 78 -9.54 16.30 -0.29
CA ASP A 78 -8.54 16.92 -1.14
C ASP A 78 -8.06 18.31 -0.66
N ILE A 79 -8.58 18.78 0.44
CA ILE A 79 -8.22 20.10 0.95
C ILE A 79 -6.88 20.12 1.66
N ASP A 80 -6.37 18.96 2.02
CA ASP A 80 -5.08 18.89 2.69
C ASP A 80 -3.97 18.89 1.63
N PRO A 81 -2.92 19.70 1.81
CA PRO A 81 -1.80 19.70 0.87
C PRO A 81 -1.01 18.40 0.86
N ASN A 82 -1.20 17.55 1.84
CA ASN A 82 -0.59 16.24 1.87
C ASN A 82 -1.60 15.22 1.37
N TYR A 83 -1.11 14.22 0.68
CA TYR A 83 -1.97 13.12 0.25
C TYR A 83 -1.18 11.82 0.26
N HIS A 84 -1.90 10.73 0.29
CA HIS A 84 -1.31 9.40 0.36
C HIS A 84 -1.61 8.63 -0.91
N LYS A 85 -0.65 7.85 -1.35
CA LYS A 85 -0.82 6.92 -2.46
C LYS A 85 -0.36 5.55 -2.06
N ILE A 86 -1.14 4.55 -2.44
CA ILE A 86 -0.74 3.16 -2.27
C ILE A 86 0.37 2.87 -3.26
N SER A 87 1.45 2.29 -2.76
CA SER A 87 2.58 1.93 -3.62
C SER A 87 2.65 0.43 -3.87
N LYS A 88 2.16 -0.36 -2.93
CA LYS A 88 2.27 -1.81 -3.01
C LYS A 88 1.25 -2.44 -2.08
N VAL A 89 0.73 -3.60 -2.48
CA VAL A 89 -0.14 -4.41 -1.64
C VAL A 89 0.43 -5.81 -1.58
N LYS A 90 0.61 -6.31 -0.38
CA LYS A 90 1.07 -7.67 -0.15
C LYS A 90 -0.08 -8.45 0.45
N VAL A 91 -0.52 -9.49 -0.24
CA VAL A 91 -1.66 -10.30 0.17
C VAL A 91 -1.17 -11.66 0.63
N TYR A 92 -1.60 -12.06 1.80
CA TYR A 92 -1.30 -13.36 2.38
C TYR A 92 -2.52 -14.25 2.23
N LEU A 93 -2.34 -15.40 1.59
CA LEU A 93 -3.42 -16.32 1.27
C LEU A 93 -3.08 -17.73 1.76
N LYS A 94 -4.12 -18.50 2.00
CA LYS A 94 -3.96 -19.94 2.28
C LYS A 94 -4.41 -20.69 1.03
N ASN A 95 -3.58 -21.62 0.58
CA ASN A 95 -3.96 -22.50 -0.52
C ASN A 95 -4.75 -23.70 0.01
N LYS A 96 -5.12 -24.62 -0.88
CA LYS A 96 -5.91 -25.81 -0.50
C LYS A 96 -5.18 -26.70 0.50
N ASN A 97 -3.87 -26.68 0.52
CA ASN A 97 -3.07 -27.42 1.47
C ASN A 97 -2.81 -26.64 2.75
N LYS A 98 -3.52 -25.52 2.93
CA LYS A 98 -3.39 -24.63 4.10
C LYS A 98 -1.99 -24.04 4.25
N LYS A 99 -1.24 -23.99 3.19
CA LYS A 99 0.05 -23.33 3.17
C LYS A 99 -0.12 -21.86 2.82
N THR A 100 0.74 -21.04 3.38
CA THR A 100 0.71 -19.61 3.12
C THR A 100 1.35 -19.31 1.79
N VAL A 101 0.65 -18.52 0.99
CA VAL A 101 1.15 -17.98 -0.26
C VAL A 101 1.12 -16.46 -0.13
N VAL A 102 2.19 -15.80 -0.51
CA VAL A 102 2.28 -14.34 -0.44
C VAL A 102 2.40 -13.80 -1.85
N ARG A 103 1.50 -12.89 -2.21
CA ARG A 103 1.54 -12.25 -3.53
C ARG A 103 1.68 -10.76 -3.35
N THR A 104 2.54 -10.15 -4.14
CA THR A 104 2.83 -8.73 -4.06
C THR A 104 2.37 -8.06 -5.34
N TYR A 105 1.67 -6.94 -5.20
CA TYR A 105 1.15 -6.17 -6.31
C TYR A 105 1.61 -4.74 -6.19
N ASP A 106 2.23 -4.23 -7.23
CA ASP A 106 2.62 -2.82 -7.27
C ASP A 106 1.48 -1.99 -7.83
N THR A 107 1.40 -0.77 -7.35
CA THR A 107 0.44 0.19 -7.88
C THR A 107 0.98 1.59 -7.70
N ALA A 108 0.62 2.46 -8.61
CA ALA A 108 0.97 3.87 -8.52
C ALA A 108 -0.29 4.73 -8.36
N ALA A 109 -1.40 4.10 -8.09
CA ALA A 109 -2.70 4.77 -8.04
C ALA A 109 -3.27 4.79 -6.63
N GLY A 110 -4.43 5.41 -6.48
CA GLY A 110 -5.12 5.45 -5.20
C GLY A 110 -5.81 4.16 -4.80
N GLY A 111 -5.70 3.11 -5.62
CA GLY A 111 -6.32 1.85 -5.31
C GLY A 111 -5.91 0.73 -6.24
N LYS A 112 -6.30 -0.47 -5.89
CA LYS A 112 -5.99 -1.67 -6.66
C LYS A 112 -7.10 -2.69 -6.45
N ILE A 113 -7.54 -3.30 -7.53
CA ILE A 113 -8.48 -4.42 -7.47
C ILE A 113 -7.70 -5.67 -7.85
N ILE A 114 -7.72 -6.66 -6.97
CA ILE A 114 -6.93 -7.87 -7.10
C ILE A 114 -7.87 -9.05 -7.21
N LYS A 115 -7.79 -9.76 -8.32
CA LYS A 115 -8.56 -10.97 -8.49
C LYS A 115 -7.95 -12.10 -7.68
N VAL A 116 -8.78 -12.83 -6.95
CA VAL A 116 -8.34 -13.92 -6.09
C VAL A 116 -8.73 -15.25 -6.71
N SER A 117 -7.78 -16.16 -6.77
CA SER A 117 -8.02 -17.50 -7.32
C SER A 117 -9.00 -18.26 -6.44
N SER A 118 -9.81 -19.12 -7.07
CA SER A 118 -10.72 -20.02 -6.34
C SER A 118 -9.98 -21.03 -5.49
N LYS A 119 -8.69 -21.18 -5.70
CA LYS A 119 -7.86 -22.14 -4.96
C LYS A 119 -7.16 -21.53 -3.77
N GLU A 120 -7.37 -20.24 -3.53
CA GLU A 120 -6.70 -19.53 -2.45
C GLU A 120 -7.69 -18.67 -1.69
N THR A 121 -7.41 -18.49 -0.40
CA THR A 121 -8.27 -17.67 0.46
C THR A 121 -7.39 -16.63 1.16
N PRO A 122 -7.64 -15.36 0.93
CA PRO A 122 -6.87 -14.33 1.61
C PRO A 122 -7.27 -14.22 3.07
N TYR A 123 -6.30 -13.94 3.93
CA TYR A 123 -6.57 -13.75 5.35
C TYR A 123 -5.90 -12.50 5.92
N LYS A 124 -4.96 -11.92 5.18
CA LYS A 124 -4.27 -10.73 5.64
C LYS A 124 -3.77 -9.95 4.43
N ALA A 125 -3.80 -8.64 4.52
CA ALA A 125 -3.21 -7.76 3.53
C ALA A 125 -2.38 -6.70 4.22
N VAL A 126 -1.21 -6.43 3.67
CA VAL A 126 -0.36 -5.33 4.11
C VAL A 126 -0.31 -4.32 2.99
N VAL A 127 -0.79 -3.13 3.27
CA VAL A 127 -0.87 -2.07 2.28
C VAL A 127 0.24 -1.06 2.57
N TYR A 128 1.12 -0.87 1.61
CA TYR A 128 2.21 0.08 1.70
C TYR A 128 1.80 1.35 1.00
N TYR A 129 2.10 2.47 1.62
CA TYR A 129 1.71 3.77 1.08
C TYR A 129 2.78 4.80 1.36
N LYS A 130 2.74 5.86 0.56
CA LYS A 130 3.64 6.99 0.70
C LYS A 130 2.83 8.26 0.86
N THR A 131 3.38 9.19 1.62
CA THR A 131 2.79 10.51 1.81
C THR A 131 3.50 11.48 0.89
N TYR A 132 2.73 12.26 0.16
CA TYR A 132 3.26 13.27 -0.73
C TYR A 132 2.79 14.64 -0.26
N LYS A 133 3.63 15.63 -0.41
CA LYS A 133 3.22 17.00 -0.26
C LYS A 133 2.73 17.53 -1.59
N ASN A 134 1.55 18.08 -1.58
CA ASN A 134 1.03 18.71 -2.76
C ASN A 134 1.71 20.08 -2.91
N LYS A 135 2.37 20.26 -4.03
CA LYS A 135 3.05 21.52 -4.32
C LYS A 135 2.11 22.49 -4.98
N LEU A 136 1.02 22.76 -4.35
CA LEU A 136 0.17 23.81 -4.88
C LEU A 136 0.82 25.15 -4.56
N VAL A 137 1.12 25.84 -5.59
CA VAL A 137 1.63 27.20 -5.47
C VAL A 137 0.49 28.11 -5.88
N PHE A 138 0.09 28.91 -4.95
CA PHE A 138 -0.94 29.88 -5.20
C PHE A 138 -0.36 31.26 -5.28
#